data_de72ee45e644f293c2a882814777daf6
#
_entry.id   de72ee45e644f293c2a882814777daf6
#
_cell.length_a   1.000
_cell.length_b   1.000
_cell.length_c   1.000
_cell.angle_alpha   90.00
_cell.angle_beta   90.00
_cell.angle_gamma   90.00
#
_symmetry.space_group_name_H-M   'P 1'
#
loop_
_entity.id
_entity.type
_entity.pdbx_description
1 polymer ?
#
loop_
_entity_poly.entity_id
_entity_poly.type
_entity_poly.pdbx_seq_one_letter_code
_entity_poly.pdbx_strand_id
1 'polypeptide(L)'
;MAILYGNQNVDERYSPIVEPNLYTDDILIPNVTFTAKYSLGPAGQIYVHQIDKKAIGVGVPGRDFTDVAADDTLIPIALNNNYQQSRKLYGVQANAVAFDMGEEYLSDAIRTVREARRYSALACMATEGTAFNSTTAISTADGAVSSLIALRKVVKDNHGDANFALVSTAVYALLLEKLGFAEVYDPAIRSAELMKRYGLTILECNGFDEDQAEYYNSSGSKVTVDLTGIDMIVGYADAFSLIDNLEVMRIVDSELFAGSKAQVEINSGMKVTSPAQIVVKKNKASI
;
A
#
# COMPACT_ATOMS: atom_id res chain seq x y z
N MET A 1 -19.46 -21.59 32.13
CA MET A 1 -19.31 -20.53 31.11
C MET A 1 -19.32 -19.23 31.86
N ALA A 2 -18.15 -18.68 32.17
CA ALA A 2 -18.10 -17.39 32.85
C ALA A 2 -18.61 -16.35 31.84
N ILE A 3 -19.71 -15.73 32.18
CA ILE A 3 -20.24 -14.62 31.42
C ILE A 3 -19.23 -13.51 31.64
N LEU A 4 -18.51 -13.16 30.60
CA LEU A 4 -17.52 -12.10 30.56
C LEU A 4 -18.14 -10.69 30.61
N TYR A 5 -19.33 -10.58 31.20
CA TYR A 5 -19.83 -9.31 31.70
C TYR A 5 -19.19 -8.98 33.06
N GLY A 6 -18.11 -9.74 33.37
CA GLY A 6 -17.40 -9.60 34.61
C GLY A 6 -16.94 -8.18 34.83
N ASN A 7 -17.44 -7.60 35.90
CA ASN A 7 -17.00 -6.36 36.52
C ASN A 7 -17.30 -5.05 35.81
N GLN A 8 -18.26 -5.00 34.91
CA GLN A 8 -18.86 -3.70 34.63
C GLN A 8 -19.75 -3.32 35.79
N ASN A 9 -19.19 -2.62 36.78
CA ASN A 9 -20.00 -2.00 37.82
C ASN A 9 -20.93 -1.03 37.10
N VAL A 10 -22.23 -1.15 37.40
CA VAL A 10 -23.28 -0.28 36.86
C VAL A 10 -23.03 1.19 37.22
N ASP A 11 -22.19 1.42 38.22
CA ASP A 11 -21.80 2.74 38.72
C ASP A 11 -20.58 3.36 37.99
N GLU A 12 -19.91 2.65 37.09
CA GLU A 12 -18.83 3.20 36.30
C GLU A 12 -19.38 4.13 35.22
N ARG A 13 -18.92 5.38 35.25
CA ARG A 13 -19.25 6.35 34.22
C ARG A 13 -18.31 6.17 33.04
N TYR A 14 -18.83 5.68 31.93
CA TYR A 14 -18.08 5.59 30.68
C TYR A 14 -17.92 6.97 30.06
N SER A 15 -16.73 7.23 29.54
CA SER A 15 -16.50 8.42 28.71
C SER A 15 -17.39 8.36 27.45
N PRO A 16 -18.08 9.44 27.09
CA PRO A 16 -18.78 9.52 25.81
C PRO A 16 -17.83 9.63 24.61
N ILE A 17 -16.53 9.81 24.89
CA ILE A 17 -15.49 9.92 23.86
C ILE A 17 -14.81 8.56 23.75
N VAL A 18 -14.88 7.98 22.57
CA VAL A 18 -14.12 6.78 22.21
C VAL A 18 -12.78 7.22 21.65
N GLU A 19 -11.69 6.75 22.26
CA GLU A 19 -10.37 6.92 21.68
C GLU A 19 -10.19 5.86 20.59
N PRO A 20 -10.11 6.24 19.30
CA PRO A 20 -9.86 5.29 18.24
C PRO A 20 -8.45 4.71 18.38
N ASN A 21 -8.29 3.45 18.03
CA ASN A 21 -6.96 2.87 17.90
C ASN A 21 -6.13 3.70 16.91
N LEU A 22 -4.85 3.88 17.24
CA LEU A 22 -3.91 4.59 16.37
C LEU A 22 -3.53 3.69 15.19
N TYR A 23 -4.32 3.73 14.13
CA TYR A 23 -3.95 3.11 12.86
C TYR A 23 -3.30 4.15 11.96
N THR A 24 -2.30 3.72 11.24
CA THR A 24 -1.71 4.55 10.21
C THR A 24 -2.70 4.67 9.04
N ASP A 25 -2.94 5.89 8.60
CA ASP A 25 -3.78 6.13 7.42
C ASP A 25 -3.21 5.43 6.19
N ASP A 26 -4.09 5.06 5.26
CA ASP A 26 -3.69 4.43 3.99
C ASP A 26 -2.95 5.44 3.11
N ILE A 27 -1.62 5.49 3.26
CA ILE A 27 -0.73 6.43 2.57
C ILE A 27 -0.72 6.19 1.05
N LEU A 28 -1.03 4.97 0.61
CA LEU A 28 -0.96 4.59 -0.80
C LEU A 28 -2.09 5.19 -1.65
N ILE A 29 -3.23 5.49 -1.06
CA ILE A 29 -4.41 5.95 -1.80
C ILE A 29 -4.50 7.48 -1.89
N PRO A 30 -4.33 8.28 -0.82
CA PRO A 30 -4.55 9.71 -0.92
C PRO A 30 -3.43 10.49 -1.63
N ASN A 31 -2.19 10.01 -1.59
CA ASN A 31 -1.03 10.78 -2.03
C ASN A 31 -0.36 10.25 -3.30
N VAL A 32 -0.54 8.97 -3.61
CA VAL A 32 -0.08 8.37 -4.85
C VAL A 32 -1.25 7.65 -5.47
N THR A 33 -1.78 8.18 -6.56
CA THR A 33 -2.88 7.56 -7.29
C THR A 33 -2.35 6.31 -7.98
N PHE A 34 -2.32 5.21 -7.27
CA PHE A 34 -2.16 3.89 -7.88
C PHE A 34 -3.47 3.58 -8.59
N THR A 35 -3.50 3.83 -9.85
CA THR A 35 -4.72 3.92 -10.61
C THR A 35 -5.39 2.57 -10.73
N ALA A 36 -6.62 2.48 -10.26
CA ALA A 36 -7.60 1.60 -10.85
C ALA A 36 -7.90 2.06 -12.29
N LYS A 37 -6.96 1.93 -13.21
CA LYS A 37 -7.17 2.23 -14.64
C LYS A 37 -8.21 1.31 -15.26
N TYR A 38 -8.56 0.24 -14.58
CA TYR A 38 -9.32 -0.86 -15.12
C TYR A 38 -10.59 -1.06 -14.32
N SER A 39 -11.74 -0.97 -14.99
CA SER A 39 -13.02 -1.36 -14.42
C SER A 39 -13.19 -2.87 -14.55
N LEU A 40 -13.57 -3.52 -13.45
CA LEU A 40 -13.87 -4.95 -13.45
C LEU A 40 -15.14 -5.26 -14.23
N GLY A 41 -14.99 -6.16 -15.19
CA GLY A 41 -16.11 -6.95 -15.67
C GLY A 41 -16.50 -8.05 -14.66
N PRO A 42 -17.57 -8.81 -14.90
CA PRO A 42 -18.05 -9.86 -13.99
C PRO A 42 -17.09 -11.05 -13.81
N ALA A 43 -15.92 -11.05 -14.45
CA ALA A 43 -15.04 -12.21 -14.54
C ALA A 43 -13.99 -12.35 -13.43
N GLY A 44 -13.92 -11.45 -12.46
CA GLY A 44 -12.98 -11.55 -11.32
C GLY A 44 -11.48 -11.45 -11.67
N GLN A 45 -11.16 -11.30 -12.94
CA GLN A 45 -9.79 -11.16 -13.46
C GLN A 45 -9.75 -10.09 -14.55
N ILE A 46 -8.71 -9.26 -14.54
CA ILE A 46 -8.46 -8.26 -15.58
C ILE A 46 -7.16 -8.62 -16.28
N TYR A 47 -7.16 -8.49 -17.61
CA TYR A 47 -5.96 -8.58 -18.41
C TYR A 47 -5.54 -7.21 -18.89
N VAL A 48 -4.33 -6.80 -18.51
CA VAL A 48 -3.73 -5.56 -18.97
C VAL A 48 -2.94 -5.87 -20.22
N HIS A 49 -3.29 -5.22 -21.33
CA HIS A 49 -2.52 -5.29 -22.58
C HIS A 49 -1.31 -4.37 -22.48
N GLN A 50 -0.12 -4.93 -22.59
CA GLN A 50 1.12 -4.18 -22.68
C GLN A 50 1.71 -4.41 -24.06
N ILE A 51 1.79 -3.33 -24.86
CA ILE A 51 2.42 -3.36 -26.17
C ILE A 51 3.93 -3.30 -26.00
N ASP A 52 4.63 -4.28 -26.51
CA ASP A 52 6.09 -4.33 -26.46
C ASP A 52 6.69 -3.23 -27.30
N LYS A 53 7.68 -2.54 -26.74
CA LYS A 53 8.42 -1.50 -27.44
C LYS A 53 9.30 -2.14 -28.52
N LYS A 54 8.98 -1.88 -29.78
CA LYS A 54 9.79 -2.35 -30.90
C LYS A 54 10.88 -1.38 -31.26
N ALA A 55 12.00 -1.91 -31.73
CA ALA A 55 13.08 -1.09 -32.28
C ALA A 55 12.64 -0.43 -33.60
N ILE A 56 12.84 0.87 -33.68
CA ILE A 56 12.60 1.62 -34.94
C ILE A 56 13.87 1.60 -35.77
N GLY A 57 13.77 1.06 -36.96
CA GLY A 57 14.86 1.17 -37.97
C GLY A 57 14.91 2.58 -38.56
N VAL A 58 16.10 3.13 -38.70
CA VAL A 58 16.31 4.36 -39.45
C VAL A 58 16.32 4.01 -40.94
N GLY A 59 15.30 4.45 -41.67
CA GLY A 59 15.15 4.21 -43.11
C GLY A 59 15.66 5.36 -43.95
N VAL A 60 15.91 5.09 -45.25
CA VAL A 60 16.23 6.12 -46.24
C VAL A 60 14.91 6.69 -46.79
N PRO A 61 14.78 8.01 -46.97
CA PRO A 61 13.58 8.60 -47.56
C PRO A 61 13.18 7.96 -48.90
N GLY A 62 11.90 7.61 -49.04
CA GLY A 62 11.37 7.02 -50.30
C GLY A 62 11.40 5.49 -50.36
N ARG A 63 11.75 4.79 -49.26
CA ARG A 63 11.56 3.34 -49.14
C ARG A 63 10.29 2.98 -48.41
N ASP A 64 9.75 1.80 -48.70
CA ASP A 64 8.58 1.25 -48.02
C ASP A 64 8.81 1.10 -46.51
N PHE A 65 7.73 1.21 -45.74
CA PHE A 65 7.75 0.94 -44.32
C PHE A 65 8.10 -0.54 -44.06
N THR A 66 8.95 -0.79 -43.10
CA THR A 66 9.16 -2.15 -42.62
C THR A 66 8.06 -2.49 -41.59
N ASP A 67 7.19 -3.40 -41.96
CA ASP A 67 6.16 -3.89 -41.05
C ASP A 67 6.79 -4.69 -39.90
N VAL A 68 6.47 -4.31 -38.69
CA VAL A 68 6.86 -5.04 -37.48
C VAL A 68 5.60 -5.65 -36.87
N ALA A 69 5.63 -6.96 -36.61
CA ALA A 69 4.52 -7.63 -35.95
C ALA A 69 4.21 -6.94 -34.61
N ALA A 70 2.94 -6.67 -34.36
CA ALA A 70 2.47 -6.19 -33.06
C ALA A 70 2.46 -7.39 -32.10
N ASP A 71 3.39 -7.40 -31.16
CA ASP A 71 3.36 -8.35 -30.04
C ASP A 71 2.71 -7.65 -28.85
N ASP A 72 1.79 -8.34 -28.20
CA ASP A 72 1.02 -7.86 -27.07
C ASP A 72 1.18 -8.85 -25.91
N THR A 73 1.64 -8.35 -24.77
CA THR A 73 1.77 -9.15 -23.56
C THR A 73 0.56 -8.91 -22.66
N LEU A 74 -0.14 -9.98 -22.31
CA LEU A 74 -1.28 -9.94 -21.41
C LEU A 74 -0.82 -10.15 -19.96
N ILE A 75 -0.99 -9.14 -19.13
CA ILE A 75 -0.67 -9.20 -17.70
C ILE A 75 -1.96 -9.44 -16.92
N PRO A 76 -2.14 -10.61 -16.29
CA PRO A 76 -3.33 -10.88 -15.49
C PRO A 76 -3.24 -10.19 -14.14
N ILE A 77 -4.32 -9.51 -13.74
CA ILE A 77 -4.53 -9.00 -12.37
C ILE A 77 -5.74 -9.76 -11.81
N ALA A 78 -5.49 -10.65 -10.85
CA ALA A 78 -6.53 -11.45 -10.22
C ALA A 78 -6.93 -10.84 -8.87
N LEU A 79 -8.24 -10.86 -8.56
CA LEU A 79 -8.81 -10.44 -7.29
C LEU A 79 -8.71 -11.57 -6.26
N ASN A 80 -7.49 -11.86 -5.83
CA ASN A 80 -7.23 -12.99 -4.94
C ASN A 80 -7.09 -12.58 -3.48
N ASN A 81 -7.04 -11.27 -3.18
CA ASN A 81 -6.84 -10.77 -1.83
C ASN A 81 -8.18 -10.32 -1.24
N ASN A 82 -8.69 -11.12 -0.31
CA ASN A 82 -9.94 -10.84 0.39
C ASN A 82 -9.64 -10.52 1.86
N TYR A 83 -9.97 -9.31 2.28
CA TYR A 83 -9.79 -8.81 3.64
C TYR A 83 -11.14 -8.71 4.31
N GLN A 84 -11.32 -9.49 5.40
CA GLN A 84 -12.57 -9.57 6.11
C GLN A 84 -12.37 -9.32 7.59
N GLN A 85 -13.25 -8.53 8.18
CA GLN A 85 -13.34 -8.38 9.63
C GLN A 85 -14.81 -8.41 10.07
N SER A 86 -15.06 -9.12 11.17
CA SER A 86 -16.38 -9.17 11.79
C SER A 86 -16.24 -9.01 13.29
N ARG A 87 -16.87 -7.98 13.87
CA ARG A 87 -16.90 -7.72 15.31
C ARG A 87 -18.30 -7.93 15.87
N LYS A 88 -18.37 -8.59 17.02
CA LYS A 88 -19.64 -8.87 17.73
C LYS A 88 -19.97 -7.70 18.64
N LEU A 89 -21.21 -7.23 18.56
CA LEU A 89 -21.81 -6.18 19.37
C LEU A 89 -22.89 -6.81 20.25
N TYR A 90 -22.62 -6.98 21.52
CA TYR A 90 -23.61 -7.53 22.44
C TYR A 90 -24.59 -6.42 22.85
N GLY A 91 -25.89 -6.67 22.73
CA GLY A 91 -26.96 -5.69 23.00
C GLY A 91 -26.93 -5.08 24.41
N VAL A 92 -26.51 -5.86 25.40
CA VAL A 92 -26.36 -5.36 26.78
C VAL A 92 -25.22 -4.34 26.89
N GLN A 93 -24.12 -4.57 26.20
CA GLN A 93 -22.98 -3.63 26.18
C GLN A 93 -23.31 -2.36 25.37
N ALA A 94 -24.01 -2.51 24.26
CA ALA A 94 -24.43 -1.38 23.45
C ALA A 94 -25.37 -0.42 24.21
N ASN A 95 -26.21 -0.95 25.05
CA ASN A 95 -27.15 -0.14 25.88
C ASN A 95 -26.48 0.47 27.11
N ALA A 96 -25.31 -0.02 27.53
CA ALA A 96 -24.61 0.45 28.73
C ALA A 96 -23.65 1.62 28.47
N VAL A 97 -23.36 1.91 27.22
CA VAL A 97 -22.43 2.99 26.82
C VAL A 97 -23.16 4.19 26.24
N ALA A 98 -22.53 5.36 26.36
CA ALA A 98 -23.12 6.65 25.94
C ALA A 98 -22.85 7.01 24.47
N PHE A 99 -22.29 6.09 23.69
CA PHE A 99 -21.94 6.30 22.29
C PHE A 99 -22.46 5.16 21.39
N ASP A 100 -22.54 5.39 20.09
CA ASP A 100 -22.93 4.35 19.13
C ASP A 100 -21.78 3.38 18.88
N MET A 101 -21.79 2.26 19.61
CA MET A 101 -20.80 1.20 19.45
C MET A 101 -20.77 0.61 18.05
N GLY A 102 -21.90 0.64 17.32
CA GLY A 102 -21.99 0.07 15.99
C GLY A 102 -21.14 0.86 15.00
N GLU A 103 -21.27 2.17 14.99
CA GLU A 103 -20.50 3.06 14.10
C GLU A 103 -19.01 3.04 14.43
N GLU A 104 -18.66 3.09 15.72
CA GLU A 104 -17.25 3.08 16.16
C GLU A 104 -16.54 1.77 15.80
N TYR A 105 -17.19 0.63 16.05
CA TYR A 105 -16.62 -0.67 15.69
C TYR A 105 -16.57 -0.91 14.19
N LEU A 106 -17.50 -0.35 13.43
CA LEU A 106 -17.46 -0.38 11.98
C LEU A 106 -16.29 0.45 11.46
N SER A 107 -16.11 1.65 11.99
CA SER A 107 -14.99 2.54 11.64
C SER A 107 -13.63 1.88 11.93
N ASP A 108 -13.48 1.27 13.10
CA ASP A 108 -12.26 0.55 13.49
C ASP A 108 -12.01 -0.69 12.58
N ALA A 109 -13.08 -1.43 12.23
CA ALA A 109 -12.98 -2.55 11.31
C ALA A 109 -12.52 -2.11 9.90
N ILE A 110 -13.03 -0.99 9.41
CA ILE A 110 -12.61 -0.41 8.12
C ILE A 110 -11.11 -0.07 8.13
N ARG A 111 -10.65 0.59 9.20
CA ARG A 111 -9.23 0.95 9.35
C ARG A 111 -8.34 -0.28 9.34
N THR A 112 -8.68 -1.30 10.11
CA THR A 112 -7.93 -2.57 10.18
C THR A 112 -7.83 -3.25 8.82
N VAL A 113 -8.93 -3.32 8.07
CA VAL A 113 -8.96 -3.93 6.73
C VAL A 113 -8.13 -3.14 5.73
N ARG A 114 -8.20 -1.81 5.77
CA ARG A 114 -7.37 -0.93 4.92
C ARG A 114 -5.88 -1.05 5.24
N GLU A 115 -5.55 -1.20 6.52
CA GLU A 115 -4.16 -1.42 6.94
C GLU A 115 -3.62 -2.76 6.42
N ALA A 116 -4.36 -3.85 6.56
CA ALA A 116 -3.98 -5.15 6.00
C ALA A 116 -3.78 -5.08 4.48
N ARG A 117 -4.66 -4.39 3.75
CA ARG A 117 -4.52 -4.15 2.31
C ARG A 117 -3.25 -3.37 1.97
N ARG A 118 -2.90 -2.37 2.77
CA ARG A 118 -1.66 -1.59 2.61
C ARG A 118 -0.43 -2.48 2.73
N TYR A 119 -0.35 -3.32 3.76
CA TYR A 119 0.76 -4.27 3.92
C TYR A 119 0.88 -5.22 2.74
N SER A 120 -0.23 -5.73 2.25
CA SER A 120 -0.24 -6.60 1.06
C SER A 120 0.24 -5.87 -0.20
N ALA A 121 -0.15 -4.61 -0.38
CA ALA A 121 0.32 -3.79 -1.52
C ALA A 121 1.83 -3.54 -1.44
N LEU A 122 2.36 -3.23 -0.26
CA LEU A 122 3.80 -3.08 -0.03
C LEU A 122 4.55 -4.40 -0.28
N ALA A 123 4.01 -5.53 0.19
CA ALA A 123 4.58 -6.85 -0.06
C ALA A 123 4.62 -7.20 -1.55
N CYS A 124 3.57 -6.88 -2.28
CA CYS A 124 3.51 -7.06 -3.73
C CYS A 124 4.58 -6.21 -4.44
N MET A 125 4.70 -4.92 -4.12
CA MET A 125 5.73 -4.04 -4.68
C MET A 125 7.14 -4.53 -4.33
N ALA A 126 7.36 -4.99 -3.10
CA ALA A 126 8.66 -5.49 -2.62
C ALA A 126 9.10 -6.77 -3.31
N THR A 127 8.14 -7.63 -3.70
CA THR A 127 8.41 -8.93 -4.34
C THR A 127 8.52 -8.82 -5.84
N GLU A 128 7.59 -8.11 -6.47
CA GLU A 128 7.48 -8.03 -7.92
C GLU A 128 8.29 -6.88 -8.53
N GLY A 129 8.69 -5.89 -7.71
CA GLY A 129 9.59 -4.81 -8.14
C GLY A 129 11.03 -5.28 -8.33
N THR A 130 11.82 -4.48 -9.02
CA THR A 130 13.25 -4.74 -9.24
C THR A 130 14.06 -4.46 -7.98
N ALA A 131 14.80 -5.44 -7.49
CA ALA A 131 15.71 -5.25 -6.36
C ALA A 131 16.89 -4.35 -6.76
N PHE A 132 17.22 -3.37 -5.93
CA PHE A 132 18.43 -2.57 -6.09
C PHE A 132 19.68 -3.38 -5.69
N ASN A 133 20.77 -3.20 -6.42
CA ASN A 133 21.98 -4.03 -6.28
C ASN A 133 22.71 -3.92 -4.93
N SER A 134 22.37 -2.99 -4.05
CA SER A 134 22.97 -2.83 -2.74
C SER A 134 22.00 -3.17 -1.62
N THR A 135 22.42 -4.05 -0.74
CA THR A 135 21.68 -4.47 0.47
C THR A 135 22.25 -3.85 1.76
N THR A 136 23.16 -2.88 1.65
CA THR A 136 23.69 -2.18 2.82
C THR A 136 22.63 -1.25 3.39
N ALA A 137 22.37 -1.34 4.69
CA ALA A 137 21.45 -0.45 5.39
C ALA A 137 21.88 1.02 5.28
N ILE A 138 20.92 1.91 5.16
CA ILE A 138 21.17 3.36 5.10
C ILE A 138 21.31 3.87 6.54
N SER A 139 22.48 4.37 6.89
CA SER A 139 22.79 4.87 8.24
C SER A 139 23.20 6.34 8.31
N THR A 140 23.31 7.01 7.17
CA THR A 140 23.75 8.42 7.09
C THR A 140 22.86 9.23 6.17
N ALA A 141 22.74 10.52 6.44
CA ALA A 141 21.94 11.44 5.62
C ALA A 141 22.45 11.51 4.16
N ASP A 142 23.77 11.49 3.95
CA ASP A 142 24.37 11.44 2.60
C ASP A 142 24.09 10.10 1.90
N GLY A 143 24.08 9.01 2.64
CA GLY A 143 23.72 7.69 2.16
C GLY A 143 22.24 7.62 1.72
N ALA A 144 21.34 8.26 2.47
CA ALA A 144 19.93 8.35 2.12
C ALA A 144 19.71 9.09 0.80
N VAL A 145 20.33 10.26 0.65
CA VAL A 145 20.25 11.06 -0.59
C VAL A 145 20.87 10.33 -1.78
N SER A 146 22.05 9.77 -1.60
CA SER A 146 22.75 9.03 -2.65
C SER A 146 21.93 7.80 -3.12
N SER A 147 21.33 7.07 -2.18
CA SER A 147 20.46 5.94 -2.49
C SER A 147 19.21 6.39 -3.24
N LEU A 148 18.54 7.45 -2.79
CA LEU A 148 17.35 8.00 -3.46
C LEU A 148 17.64 8.40 -4.93
N ILE A 149 18.76 9.09 -5.16
CA ILE A 149 19.18 9.50 -6.50
C ILE A 149 19.53 8.27 -7.35
N ALA A 150 20.20 7.28 -6.78
CA ALA A 150 20.57 6.05 -7.48
C ALA A 150 19.34 5.23 -7.90
N LEU A 151 18.35 5.05 -7.00
CA LEU A 151 17.11 4.37 -7.33
C LEU A 151 16.33 5.12 -8.43
N ARG A 152 16.20 6.44 -8.27
CA ARG A 152 15.57 7.29 -9.31
C ARG A 152 16.25 7.13 -10.65
N LYS A 153 17.59 7.07 -10.68
CA LYS A 153 18.36 6.84 -11.91
C LYS A 153 17.99 5.51 -12.54
N VAL A 154 17.91 4.42 -11.78
CA VAL A 154 17.54 3.09 -12.32
C VAL A 154 16.16 3.13 -12.97
N VAL A 155 15.17 3.79 -12.36
CA VAL A 155 13.84 3.94 -12.97
C VAL A 155 13.91 4.73 -14.27
N LYS A 156 14.71 5.82 -14.32
CA LYS A 156 14.89 6.64 -15.52
C LYS A 156 15.63 5.90 -16.63
N ASP A 157 16.65 5.12 -16.29
CA ASP A 157 17.40 4.29 -17.25
C ASP A 157 16.49 3.24 -17.90
N ASN A 158 15.44 2.78 -17.18
CA ASN A 158 14.40 1.91 -17.69
C ASN A 158 13.23 2.66 -18.36
N HIS A 159 13.45 3.89 -18.79
CA HIS A 159 12.46 4.75 -19.44
C HIS A 159 11.20 5.07 -18.60
N GLY A 160 11.27 4.87 -17.29
CA GLY A 160 10.23 5.27 -16.35
C GLY A 160 10.33 6.74 -15.97
N ASP A 161 9.21 7.29 -15.47
CA ASP A 161 9.20 8.62 -14.89
C ASP A 161 8.94 8.51 -13.39
N ALA A 162 10.01 8.31 -12.61
CA ALA A 162 9.90 8.19 -11.17
C ALA A 162 9.19 9.42 -10.60
N ASN A 163 8.06 9.20 -9.94
CA ASN A 163 7.23 10.26 -9.37
C ASN A 163 6.97 10.10 -7.89
N PHE A 164 7.21 8.92 -7.30
CA PHE A 164 7.05 8.69 -5.87
C PHE A 164 8.25 7.97 -5.26
N ALA A 165 8.40 8.14 -3.95
CA ALA A 165 9.31 7.38 -3.10
C ALA A 165 8.62 7.08 -1.77
N LEU A 166 8.46 5.81 -1.43
CA LEU A 166 8.08 5.35 -0.10
C LEU A 166 9.35 5.08 0.69
N VAL A 167 9.51 5.70 1.83
CA VAL A 167 10.72 5.59 2.65
C VAL A 167 10.37 5.17 4.07
N SER A 168 11.25 4.39 4.69
CA SER A 168 11.10 4.05 6.11
C SER A 168 11.25 5.29 6.97
N THR A 169 10.65 5.29 8.15
CA THR A 169 10.73 6.40 9.13
C THR A 169 12.18 6.79 9.44
N ALA A 170 13.08 5.81 9.56
CA ALA A 170 14.49 6.06 9.80
C ALA A 170 15.16 6.81 8.64
N VAL A 171 14.90 6.39 7.41
CA VAL A 171 15.45 7.04 6.20
C VAL A 171 14.83 8.41 5.98
N TYR A 172 13.52 8.56 6.28
CA TYR A 172 12.86 9.86 6.19
C TYR A 172 13.47 10.89 7.14
N ALA A 173 13.77 10.50 8.39
CA ALA A 173 14.47 11.35 9.36
C ALA A 173 15.85 11.80 8.85
N LEU A 174 16.64 10.89 8.24
CA LEU A 174 17.93 11.22 7.64
C LEU A 174 17.81 12.19 6.45
N LEU A 175 16.76 12.06 5.63
CA LEU A 175 16.49 13.01 4.54
C LEU A 175 16.15 14.41 5.09
N LEU A 176 15.37 14.49 6.16
CA LEU A 176 15.05 15.76 6.83
C LEU A 176 16.29 16.39 7.46
N GLU A 177 17.15 15.59 8.11
CA GLU A 177 18.42 16.06 8.67
C GLU A 177 19.28 16.73 7.59
N LYS A 178 19.40 16.12 6.41
CA LYS A 178 20.16 16.68 5.29
C LYS A 178 19.60 18.00 4.77
N LEU A 179 18.30 18.22 4.91
CA LEU A 179 17.65 19.48 4.52
C LEU A 179 17.76 20.58 5.60
N GLY A 180 18.16 20.23 6.81
CA GLY A 180 18.14 21.13 7.96
C GLY A 180 16.73 21.42 8.51
N PHE A 181 15.74 20.61 8.16
CA PHE A 181 14.35 20.76 8.58
C PHE A 181 13.93 19.88 9.77
N ALA A 182 14.90 19.33 10.50
CA ALA A 182 14.61 18.49 11.67
C ALA A 182 13.71 19.18 12.72
N GLU A 183 13.76 20.52 12.77
CA GLU A 183 12.99 21.35 13.72
C GLU A 183 11.68 21.92 13.13
N VAL A 184 11.39 21.69 11.83
CA VAL A 184 10.15 22.20 11.22
C VAL A 184 9.01 21.25 11.54
N TYR A 185 8.03 21.73 12.29
CA TYR A 185 6.88 20.94 12.74
C TYR A 185 5.78 20.76 11.68
N ASP A 186 5.72 21.60 10.65
CA ASP A 186 4.69 21.53 9.63
C ASP A 186 4.99 20.45 8.57
N PRO A 187 4.22 19.33 8.53
CA PRO A 187 4.43 18.26 7.57
C PRO A 187 4.27 18.70 6.11
N ALA A 188 3.40 19.68 5.85
CA ALA A 188 3.14 20.17 4.50
C ALA A 188 4.37 20.90 3.94
N ILE A 189 5.04 21.71 4.76
CA ILE A 189 6.28 22.41 4.39
C ILE A 189 7.39 21.40 4.11
N ARG A 190 7.54 20.37 4.95
CA ARG A 190 8.55 19.31 4.77
C ARG A 190 8.36 18.57 3.45
N SER A 191 7.15 18.13 3.18
CA SER A 191 6.82 17.40 1.95
C SER A 191 7.04 18.25 0.70
N ALA A 192 6.65 19.52 0.73
CA ALA A 192 6.80 20.44 -0.40
C ALA A 192 8.29 20.70 -0.71
N GLU A 193 9.12 20.89 0.29
CA GLU A 193 10.56 21.12 0.10
C GLU A 193 11.30 19.87 -0.36
N LEU A 194 10.95 18.69 0.16
CA LEU A 194 11.48 17.40 -0.33
C LEU A 194 11.13 17.21 -1.80
N MET A 195 9.87 17.42 -2.18
CA MET A 195 9.42 17.31 -3.55
C MET A 195 10.14 18.30 -4.47
N LYS A 196 10.27 19.55 -4.07
CA LYS A 196 10.95 20.59 -4.83
C LYS A 196 12.42 20.24 -5.07
N ARG A 197 13.11 19.68 -4.07
CA ARG A 197 14.56 19.38 -4.17
C ARG A 197 14.86 18.13 -4.96
N TYR A 198 14.08 17.08 -4.78
CA TYR A 198 14.35 15.78 -5.38
C TYR A 198 13.46 15.44 -6.59
N GLY A 199 12.40 16.23 -6.81
CA GLY A 199 11.44 16.01 -7.90
C GLY A 199 10.66 14.70 -7.77
N LEU A 200 10.44 14.23 -6.53
CA LEU A 200 9.70 13.05 -6.16
C LEU A 200 8.74 13.37 -5.02
N THR A 201 7.55 12.79 -5.06
CA THR A 201 6.67 12.80 -3.88
C THR A 201 7.22 11.77 -2.88
N ILE A 202 7.86 12.26 -1.81
CA ILE A 202 8.46 11.41 -0.78
C ILE A 202 7.45 11.25 0.36
N LEU A 203 7.07 9.99 0.61
CA LEU A 203 6.11 9.61 1.62
C LEU A 203 6.81 8.77 2.69
N GLU A 204 6.64 9.16 3.94
CA GLU A 204 7.02 8.34 5.08
C GLU A 204 6.06 7.15 5.17
N CYS A 205 6.58 5.94 5.21
CA CYS A 205 5.81 4.71 5.26
C CYS A 205 6.10 3.94 6.54
N ASN A 206 5.15 3.96 7.47
CA ASN A 206 5.22 3.15 8.69
C ASN A 206 4.97 1.66 8.43
N GLY A 207 4.53 1.30 7.20
CA GLY A 207 4.27 -0.09 6.82
C GLY A 207 5.51 -0.96 6.65
N PHE A 208 6.71 -0.38 6.78
CA PHE A 208 7.98 -1.14 6.80
C PHE A 208 8.36 -1.68 8.18
N ASP A 209 7.42 -1.76 9.11
CA ASP A 209 7.57 -2.37 10.43
C ASP A 209 6.99 -3.79 10.51
N GLU A 210 6.27 -4.25 9.49
CA GLU A 210 5.62 -5.57 9.44
C GLU A 210 6.60 -6.64 8.94
N ASP A 211 6.80 -7.70 9.72
CA ASP A 211 7.69 -8.80 9.40
C ASP A 211 7.01 -9.97 8.66
N GLN A 212 5.67 -10.02 8.65
CA GLN A 212 4.87 -11.10 8.07
C GLN A 212 3.78 -10.56 7.13
N ALA A 213 4.13 -9.58 6.30
CA ALA A 213 3.19 -9.06 5.31
C ALA A 213 2.86 -10.13 4.25
N GLU A 214 1.59 -10.34 3.99
CA GLU A 214 1.10 -11.42 3.12
C GLU A 214 0.24 -10.87 1.99
N TYR A 215 0.38 -11.48 0.80
CA TYR A 215 -0.53 -11.26 -0.31
C TYR A 215 -0.65 -12.50 -1.19
N TYR A 216 -1.72 -12.60 -1.94
CA TYR A 216 -1.89 -13.62 -2.96
C TYR A 216 -1.53 -13.05 -4.33
N ASN A 217 -0.59 -13.70 -5.00
CA ASN A 217 -0.17 -13.31 -6.35
C ASN A 217 -1.23 -13.67 -7.41
N SER A 218 -0.99 -13.30 -8.67
CA SER A 218 -1.91 -13.59 -9.78
C SER A 218 -2.15 -15.07 -10.03
N SER A 219 -1.28 -15.96 -9.53
CA SER A 219 -1.45 -17.42 -9.60
C SER A 219 -2.24 -17.99 -8.43
N GLY A 220 -2.72 -17.17 -7.49
CA GLY A 220 -3.41 -17.60 -6.28
C GLY A 220 -2.49 -18.18 -5.20
N SER A 221 -1.18 -18.05 -5.34
CA SER A 221 -0.22 -18.52 -4.34
C SER A 221 0.01 -17.44 -3.29
N LYS A 222 0.00 -17.83 -2.02
CA LYS A 222 0.30 -16.95 -0.90
C LYS A 222 1.80 -16.66 -0.85
N VAL A 223 2.16 -15.40 -0.75
CA VAL A 223 3.52 -14.91 -0.61
C VAL A 223 3.64 -14.15 0.70
N THR A 224 4.64 -14.46 1.51
CA THR A 224 4.93 -13.77 2.77
C THR A 224 6.25 -13.02 2.63
N VAL A 225 6.30 -11.78 3.07
CA VAL A 225 7.44 -10.86 2.91
C VAL A 225 7.72 -10.14 4.21
N ASP A 226 9.00 -10.11 4.59
CA ASP A 226 9.50 -9.29 5.69
C ASP A 226 9.75 -7.84 5.19
N LEU A 227 8.83 -6.94 5.49
CA LEU A 227 8.94 -5.53 5.10
C LEU A 227 9.97 -4.77 5.95
N THR A 228 10.35 -5.27 7.14
CA THR A 228 11.33 -4.61 8.03
C THR A 228 12.72 -4.51 7.40
N GLY A 229 12.98 -5.32 6.38
CA GLY A 229 14.21 -5.31 5.59
C GLY A 229 14.23 -4.31 4.44
N ILE A 230 13.25 -3.41 4.32
CA ILE A 230 13.14 -2.46 3.23
C ILE A 230 13.42 -1.05 3.73
N ASP A 231 14.39 -0.36 3.11
CA ASP A 231 14.69 1.04 3.41
C ASP A 231 13.82 2.00 2.61
N MET A 232 13.65 1.73 1.30
CA MET A 232 12.83 2.57 0.42
C MET A 232 12.37 1.84 -0.85
N ILE A 233 11.24 2.30 -1.39
CA ILE A 233 10.72 1.91 -2.70
C ILE A 233 10.56 3.19 -3.53
N VAL A 234 11.20 3.24 -4.70
CA VAL A 234 11.11 4.38 -5.62
C VAL A 234 10.55 3.89 -6.94
N GLY A 235 9.59 4.62 -7.49
CA GLY A 235 9.00 4.17 -8.73
C GLY A 235 8.10 5.17 -9.45
N TYR A 236 7.44 4.63 -10.45
CA TYR A 236 6.38 5.29 -11.21
C TYR A 236 5.03 4.72 -10.78
N ALA A 237 4.10 5.58 -10.38
CA ALA A 237 2.82 5.14 -9.81
C ALA A 237 2.00 4.27 -10.77
N ASP A 238 2.05 4.59 -12.07
CA ASP A 238 1.32 3.83 -13.09
C ASP A 238 1.88 2.41 -13.32
N ALA A 239 3.06 2.10 -12.79
CA ALA A 239 3.66 0.77 -12.87
C ALA A 239 3.09 -0.22 -11.84
N PHE A 240 2.30 0.26 -10.89
CA PHE A 240 1.59 -0.55 -9.92
C PHE A 240 0.08 -0.37 -10.09
N SER A 241 -0.64 -1.46 -10.10
CA SER A 241 -2.11 -1.45 -10.18
C SER A 241 -2.70 -2.08 -8.93
N LEU A 242 -3.57 -1.32 -8.27
CA LEU A 242 -4.37 -1.75 -7.14
C LEU A 242 -5.85 -1.59 -7.52
N ILE A 243 -6.61 -2.67 -7.51
CA ILE A 243 -7.99 -2.69 -7.95
C ILE A 243 -8.84 -3.26 -6.83
N ASP A 244 -9.83 -2.51 -6.39
CA ASP A 244 -10.84 -2.96 -5.42
C ASP A 244 -12.14 -3.27 -6.16
N ASN A 245 -12.74 -4.42 -5.89
CA ASN A 245 -13.97 -4.82 -6.55
C ASN A 245 -15.20 -4.67 -5.65
N LEU A 246 -15.08 -5.06 -4.40
CA LEU A 246 -16.21 -5.11 -3.50
C LEU A 246 -15.81 -4.55 -2.14
N GLU A 247 -16.50 -3.54 -1.72
CA GLU A 247 -16.44 -3.01 -0.38
C GLU A 247 -17.83 -3.18 0.26
N VAL A 248 -17.92 -4.09 1.21
CA VAL A 248 -19.15 -4.34 1.97
C VAL A 248 -18.94 -3.85 3.39
N MET A 249 -19.73 -2.89 3.80
CA MET A 249 -19.76 -2.36 5.15
C MET A 249 -21.18 -2.46 5.66
N ARG A 250 -21.41 -3.22 6.72
CA ARG A 250 -22.76 -3.39 7.24
C ARG A 250 -22.78 -3.75 8.71
N ILE A 251 -23.86 -3.37 9.37
CA ILE A 251 -24.22 -3.87 10.69
C ILE A 251 -25.41 -4.81 10.49
N VAL A 252 -25.29 -6.05 10.93
CA VAL A 252 -26.30 -7.10 10.75
C VAL A 252 -26.66 -7.68 12.09
N ASP A 253 -27.95 -7.86 12.35
CA ASP A 253 -28.43 -8.56 13.54
C ASP A 253 -27.93 -10.00 13.56
N SER A 254 -27.57 -10.48 14.73
CA SER A 254 -27.01 -11.81 14.89
C SER A 254 -28.10 -12.82 15.28
N GLU A 255 -28.21 -13.90 14.52
CA GLU A 255 -29.06 -15.03 14.85
C GLU A 255 -28.49 -15.91 15.99
N LEU A 256 -27.19 -15.80 16.27
CA LEU A 256 -26.46 -16.67 17.20
C LEU A 256 -26.35 -16.10 18.63
N PHE A 257 -26.58 -14.81 18.80
CA PHE A 257 -26.54 -14.14 20.11
C PHE A 257 -27.39 -12.87 20.08
N ALA A 258 -27.80 -12.38 21.25
CA ALA A 258 -28.56 -11.14 21.37
C ALA A 258 -27.64 -9.93 21.10
N GLY A 259 -27.69 -9.42 19.89
CA GLY A 259 -26.87 -8.29 19.43
C GLY A 259 -26.63 -8.32 17.93
N SER A 260 -25.76 -7.45 17.48
CA SER A 260 -25.43 -7.25 16.06
C SER A 260 -23.97 -7.62 15.77
N LYS A 261 -23.60 -7.65 14.48
CA LYS A 261 -22.23 -7.81 14.00
C LYS A 261 -21.91 -6.65 13.07
N ALA A 262 -20.80 -5.95 13.33
CA ALA A 262 -20.19 -5.05 12.36
C ALA A 262 -19.30 -5.87 11.44
N GLN A 263 -19.58 -5.84 10.13
CA GLN A 263 -18.87 -6.62 9.12
C GLN A 263 -18.31 -5.71 8.06
N VAL A 264 -17.04 -5.91 7.73
CA VAL A 264 -16.33 -5.22 6.64
C VAL A 264 -15.64 -6.27 5.78
N GLU A 265 -15.76 -6.12 4.47
CA GLU A 265 -15.10 -6.96 3.48
C GLU A 265 -14.62 -6.10 2.32
N ILE A 266 -13.35 -6.23 1.96
CA ILE A 266 -12.77 -5.62 0.76
C ILE A 266 -12.07 -6.72 -0.04
N ASN A 267 -12.40 -6.81 -1.32
CA ASN A 267 -11.76 -7.74 -2.24
C ASN A 267 -10.88 -6.96 -3.22
N SER A 268 -9.58 -7.24 -3.22
CA SER A 268 -8.59 -6.48 -3.97
C SER A 268 -7.73 -7.35 -4.88
N GLY A 269 -7.38 -6.81 -6.03
CA GLY A 269 -6.35 -7.33 -6.92
C GLY A 269 -5.17 -6.36 -6.97
N MET A 270 -3.95 -6.89 -6.91
CA MET A 270 -2.75 -6.08 -6.97
C MET A 270 -1.69 -6.71 -7.85
N LYS A 271 -0.97 -5.87 -8.60
CA LYS A 271 0.08 -6.32 -9.52
C LYS A 271 1.04 -5.19 -9.87
N VAL A 272 2.32 -5.50 -9.93
CA VAL A 272 3.31 -4.65 -10.58
C VAL A 272 3.28 -4.93 -12.08
N THR A 273 2.77 -3.98 -12.86
CA THR A 273 2.62 -4.13 -14.32
C THR A 273 3.95 -3.89 -15.04
N SER A 274 4.82 -3.05 -14.48
CA SER A 274 6.15 -2.76 -15.04
C SER A 274 7.23 -2.87 -13.96
N PRO A 275 7.77 -4.09 -13.71
CA PRO A 275 8.75 -4.33 -12.64
C PRO A 275 10.00 -3.44 -12.72
N ALA A 276 10.45 -3.12 -13.93
CA ALA A 276 11.62 -2.27 -14.16
C ALA A 276 11.42 -0.80 -13.70
N GLN A 277 10.18 -0.37 -13.51
CA GLN A 277 9.83 0.99 -13.10
C GLN A 277 9.52 1.12 -11.61
N ILE A 278 9.65 0.03 -10.83
CA ILE A 278 9.56 0.03 -9.38
C ILE A 278 10.84 -0.59 -8.84
N VAL A 279 11.63 0.18 -8.11
CA VAL A 279 12.93 -0.24 -7.59
C VAL A 279 12.90 -0.26 -6.07
N VAL A 280 13.29 -1.39 -5.50
CA VAL A 280 13.22 -1.66 -4.06
C VAL A 280 14.62 -1.73 -3.48
N LYS A 281 14.92 -0.89 -2.50
CA LYS A 281 16.15 -0.92 -1.72
C LYS A 281 15.93 -1.75 -0.47
N LYS A 282 16.57 -2.90 -0.42
CA LYS A 282 16.59 -3.80 0.74
C LYS A 282 17.82 -3.51 1.61
N ASN A 283 17.71 -3.71 2.92
CA ASN A 283 18.80 -3.57 3.87
C ASN A 283 19.37 -4.90 4.37
N LYS A 284 18.77 -6.01 3.94
CA LYS A 284 19.21 -7.40 4.22
C LYS A 284 19.28 -8.17 2.90
N ALA A 285 20.16 -9.16 2.82
CA ALA A 285 20.32 -9.99 1.62
C ALA A 285 19.21 -11.03 1.43
N SER A 286 18.54 -11.43 2.52
CA SER A 286 17.49 -12.46 2.52
C SER A 286 16.13 -11.84 2.87
N ILE A 287 15.39 -11.45 1.89
CA ILE A 287 13.99 -11.06 2.01
C ILE A 287 13.23 -11.68 0.84
#